data_c070c0b46b59324e92cee256629cc81c
#
_entry.id   c070c0b46b59324e92cee256629cc81c
#
_cell.length_a   1.000
_cell.length_b   1.000
_cell.length_c   1.000
_cell.angle_alpha   90.00
_cell.angle_beta   90.00
_cell.angle_gamma   90.00
#
_symmetry.space_group_name_H-M   'P 1'
#
loop_
_entity.id
_entity.type
_entity.pdbx_description
1 polymer ?
#
loop_
_entity_poly.entity_id
_entity_poly.type
_entity_poly.pdbx_seq_one_letter_code
_entity_poly.pdbx_strand_id
1 'polypeptide(L)'
;MNSNYHYILDKWVSRNEEEPLLPGLHYTQRQLFWVSAANVWCAKYRPKALKLRVLTGVHAPDMFRVQGPFSNMKEFATDFKCKVGSPMNPVKKCKVW
;
A
#
# COMPACT_ATOMS: atom_id res chain seq x y z
N MET A 1 0.13 6.58 -9.37
CA MET A 1 0.95 6.84 -8.17
C MET A 1 2.32 6.28 -8.46
N ASN A 2 3.26 7.14 -8.67
CA ASN A 2 4.55 6.76 -9.23
C ASN A 2 5.50 6.26 -8.14
N SER A 3 6.40 5.39 -8.53
CA SER A 3 7.53 4.86 -7.79
C SER A 3 8.54 5.92 -7.28
N ASN A 4 8.15 7.19 -7.22
CA ASN A 4 9.03 8.27 -6.78
C ASN A 4 9.61 8.05 -5.38
N TYR A 5 8.82 7.44 -4.48
CA TYR A 5 9.33 7.08 -3.14
C TYR A 5 10.46 6.06 -3.24
N HIS A 6 10.26 4.97 -3.99
CA HIS A 6 11.29 3.94 -4.18
C HIS A 6 12.54 4.52 -4.84
N TYR A 7 12.38 5.36 -5.84
CA TYR A 7 13.49 6.05 -6.47
C TYR A 7 14.29 6.95 -5.51
N ILE A 8 13.58 7.72 -4.68
CA ILE A 8 14.21 8.58 -3.67
C ILE A 8 14.91 7.74 -2.60
N LEU A 9 14.25 6.68 -2.12
CA LEU A 9 14.82 5.77 -1.13
C LEU A 9 16.06 5.06 -1.70
N ASP A 10 16.00 4.55 -2.93
CA ASP A 10 17.15 3.93 -3.59
C ASP A 10 18.32 4.89 -3.73
N LYS A 11 18.07 6.13 -4.12
CA LYS A 11 19.10 7.17 -4.17
C LYS A 11 19.67 7.50 -2.79
N TRP A 12 18.83 7.51 -1.77
CA TRP A 12 19.30 7.78 -0.41
C TRP A 12 20.17 6.63 0.10
N VAL A 13 19.70 5.39 -0.01
CA VAL A 13 20.43 4.18 0.39
C VAL A 13 21.75 4.02 -0.38
N SER A 14 21.81 4.42 -1.66
CA SER A 14 23.05 4.37 -2.44
C SER A 14 24.16 5.33 -1.93
N ARG A 15 23.79 6.32 -1.14
CA ARG A 15 24.72 7.31 -0.56
C ARG A 15 24.94 7.14 0.92
N ASN A 16 24.09 6.38 1.59
CA ASN A 16 24.06 6.15 3.03
C ASN A 16 23.85 4.66 3.28
N GLU A 17 24.09 4.22 4.49
CA GLU A 17 23.72 2.87 4.89
C GLU A 17 22.19 2.75 5.04
N GLU A 18 21.68 1.54 4.82
CA GLU A 18 20.26 1.26 5.09
C GLU A 18 20.00 1.40 6.60
N GLU A 19 18.92 2.13 6.95
CA GLU A 19 18.58 2.33 8.34
C GLU A 19 18.20 1.00 9.02
N PRO A 20 18.54 0.83 10.30
CA PRO A 20 18.18 -0.36 11.05
C PRO A 20 16.66 -0.46 11.21
N LEU A 21 16.16 -1.66 11.46
CA LEU A 21 14.74 -1.88 11.79
C LEU A 21 14.37 -1.12 13.06
N LEU A 22 13.14 -0.61 13.10
CA LEU A 22 12.63 0.02 14.32
C LEU A 22 12.52 -1.00 15.46
N PRO A 23 12.86 -0.62 16.70
CA PRO A 23 12.75 -1.51 17.84
C PRO A 23 11.32 -2.10 17.98
N GLY A 24 11.25 -3.42 18.12
CA GLY A 24 9.98 -4.14 18.26
C GLY A 24 9.20 -4.36 16.96
N LEU A 25 9.69 -3.90 15.80
CA LEU A 25 9.07 -4.12 14.50
C LEU A 25 9.99 -4.91 13.57
N HIS A 26 9.38 -5.82 12.81
CA HIS A 26 10.11 -6.66 11.83
C HIS A 26 9.83 -6.23 10.39
N TYR A 27 9.56 -4.93 10.18
CA TYR A 27 9.31 -4.35 8.87
C TYR A 27 10.52 -3.55 8.40
N THR A 28 10.89 -3.74 7.13
CA THR A 28 11.86 -2.88 6.45
C THR A 28 11.29 -1.46 6.26
N GLN A 29 12.15 -0.49 5.96
CA GLN A 29 11.71 0.88 5.62
C GLN A 29 10.72 0.89 4.46
N ARG A 30 10.95 0.08 3.43
CA ARG A 30 10.04 -0.06 2.28
C ARG A 30 8.67 -0.56 2.71
N GLN A 31 8.62 -1.56 3.58
CA GLN A 31 7.36 -2.06 4.13
C GLN A 31 6.67 -1.05 5.04
N LEU A 32 7.43 -0.32 5.86
CA LEU A 32 6.88 0.74 6.72
C LEU A 32 6.26 1.90 5.93
N PHE A 33 6.79 2.22 4.76
CA PHE A 33 6.15 3.18 3.86
C PHE A 33 4.71 2.76 3.52
N TRP A 34 4.51 1.51 3.14
CA TRP A 34 3.19 0.98 2.80
C TRP A 34 2.25 0.96 4.00
N VAL A 35 2.77 0.53 5.16
CA VAL A 35 2.00 0.53 6.42
C VAL A 35 1.57 1.95 6.79
N SER A 36 2.47 2.92 6.70
CA SER A 36 2.17 4.33 6.97
C SER A 36 1.15 4.89 5.99
N ALA A 37 1.31 4.62 4.70
CA ALA A 37 0.36 5.05 3.67
C ALA A 37 -1.04 4.43 3.86
N ALA A 38 -1.12 3.16 4.28
CA ALA A 38 -2.39 2.51 4.59
C ALA A 38 -3.06 3.08 5.84
N ASN A 39 -2.27 3.50 6.82
CA ASN A 39 -2.77 4.00 8.10
C ASN A 39 -3.61 5.28 7.96
N VAL A 40 -3.36 6.08 6.94
CA VAL A 40 -4.18 7.25 6.58
C VAL A 40 -5.64 6.88 6.31
N TRP A 41 -5.88 5.65 5.87
CA TRP A 41 -7.21 5.10 5.54
C TRP A 41 -7.75 4.16 6.61
N CYS A 42 -7.17 4.18 7.80
CA CYS A 42 -7.64 3.34 8.91
C CYS A 42 -9.01 3.82 9.39
N ALA A 43 -10.04 3.01 9.14
CA ALA A 43 -11.41 3.34 9.50
C ALA A 43 -12.21 2.10 9.88
N LYS A 44 -13.16 2.31 10.80
CA LYS A 44 -14.13 1.29 11.20
C LYS A 44 -15.53 1.85 11.03
N TYR A 45 -16.33 1.20 10.20
CA TYR A 45 -17.71 1.59 9.93
C TYR A 45 -18.71 0.73 10.71
N ARG A 46 -19.76 1.38 11.21
CA ARG A 46 -20.97 0.64 11.58
C ARG A 46 -21.67 0.14 10.31
N PRO A 47 -22.35 -1.03 10.31
CA PRO A 47 -22.94 -1.62 9.10
C PRO A 47 -23.86 -0.66 8.33
N LYS A 48 -24.72 0.08 9.03
CA LYS A 48 -25.60 1.08 8.41
C LYS A 48 -24.84 2.21 7.74
N ALA A 49 -23.77 2.71 8.37
CA ALA A 49 -22.94 3.78 7.82
C ALA A 49 -22.15 3.30 6.61
N LEU A 50 -21.64 2.07 6.63
CA LEU A 50 -20.96 1.48 5.47
C LEU A 50 -21.92 1.34 4.28
N LYS A 51 -23.14 0.83 4.53
CA LYS A 51 -24.18 0.72 3.48
C LYS A 51 -24.49 2.09 2.85
N LEU A 52 -24.68 3.10 3.68
CA LEU A 52 -24.92 4.47 3.20
C LEU A 52 -23.72 4.98 2.40
N ARG A 53 -22.50 4.78 2.88
CA ARG A 53 -21.26 5.16 2.19
C ARG A 53 -21.14 4.51 0.81
N VAL A 54 -21.50 3.23 0.68
CA VAL A 54 -21.46 2.50 -0.60
C VAL A 54 -22.53 3.04 -1.57
N LEU A 55 -23.72 3.39 -1.08
CA LEU A 55 -24.82 3.84 -1.91
C LEU A 55 -24.71 5.30 -2.36
N THR A 56 -24.18 6.17 -1.53
CA THR A 56 -24.20 7.63 -1.75
C THR A 56 -22.82 8.28 -1.82
N GLY A 57 -21.78 7.55 -1.42
CA GLY A 57 -20.42 8.10 -1.39
C GLY A 57 -19.81 8.21 -2.78
N VAL A 58 -19.20 9.36 -3.07
CA VAL A 58 -18.45 9.59 -4.31
C VAL A 58 -17.08 8.91 -4.34
N HIS A 59 -16.63 8.41 -3.19
CA HIS A 59 -15.36 7.69 -3.04
C HIS A 59 -15.59 6.29 -2.49
N ALA A 60 -14.78 5.34 -2.93
CA ALA A 60 -14.77 3.98 -2.41
C ALA A 60 -14.52 3.97 -0.88
N PRO A 61 -15.07 2.99 -0.15
CA PRO A 61 -14.71 2.77 1.25
C PRO A 61 -13.20 2.59 1.45
N ASP A 62 -12.70 2.99 2.64
CA ASP A 62 -11.28 3.15 2.89
C ASP A 62 -10.47 1.87 2.66
N MET A 63 -11.00 0.70 2.99
CA MET A 63 -10.36 -0.58 2.69
C MET A 63 -10.01 -0.74 1.20
N PHE A 64 -10.91 -0.36 0.30
CA PHE A 64 -10.67 -0.47 -1.15
C PHE A 64 -9.70 0.59 -1.66
N ARG A 65 -9.58 1.72 -0.95
CA ARG A 65 -8.60 2.76 -1.27
C ARG A 65 -7.16 2.34 -0.95
N VAL A 66 -6.99 1.33 -0.11
CA VAL A 66 -5.70 0.69 0.17
C VAL A 66 -5.51 -0.52 -0.73
N GLN A 67 -6.40 -1.50 -0.65
CA GLN A 67 -6.25 -2.78 -1.35
C GLN A 67 -6.19 -2.62 -2.87
N GLY A 68 -7.05 -1.79 -3.44
CA GLY A 68 -7.10 -1.57 -4.89
C GLY A 68 -5.77 -1.03 -5.45
N PRO A 69 -5.30 0.14 -5.03
CA PRO A 69 -4.03 0.69 -5.51
C PRO A 69 -2.84 -0.21 -5.20
N PHE A 70 -2.72 -0.73 -3.97
CA PHE A 70 -1.54 -1.49 -3.55
C PHE A 70 -1.41 -2.82 -4.29
N SER A 71 -2.52 -3.56 -4.47
CA SER A 71 -2.50 -4.80 -5.25
C SER A 71 -2.11 -4.57 -6.72
N ASN A 72 -2.34 -3.36 -7.23
CA ASN A 72 -1.99 -2.99 -8.59
C ASN A 72 -0.53 -2.54 -8.76
N MET A 73 0.19 -2.30 -7.66
CA MET A 73 1.58 -1.84 -7.68
C MET A 73 2.55 -3.00 -7.58
N LYS A 74 3.52 -3.05 -8.50
CA LYS A 74 4.57 -4.10 -8.50
C LYS A 74 5.49 -3.96 -7.30
N GLU A 75 5.79 -2.73 -6.93
CA GLU A 75 6.65 -2.38 -5.81
C GLU A 75 6.12 -2.93 -4.49
N PHE A 76 4.80 -2.80 -4.24
CA PHE A 76 4.16 -3.42 -3.08
C PHE A 76 4.39 -4.94 -3.05
N ALA A 77 4.11 -5.59 -4.19
CA ALA A 77 4.25 -7.03 -4.30
C ALA A 77 5.72 -7.49 -4.09
N THR A 78 6.69 -6.69 -4.52
CA THR A 78 8.12 -6.95 -4.31
C THR A 78 8.49 -6.81 -2.84
N ASP A 79 8.11 -5.71 -2.20
CA ASP A 79 8.47 -5.41 -0.81
C ASP A 79 7.90 -6.42 0.18
N PHE A 80 6.69 -6.93 -0.08
CA PHE A 80 6.04 -7.95 0.75
C PHE A 80 6.20 -9.38 0.21
N LYS A 81 6.99 -9.58 -0.86
CA LYS A 81 7.23 -10.90 -1.48
C LYS A 81 5.94 -11.63 -1.83
N CYS A 82 4.93 -10.89 -2.30
CA CYS A 82 3.63 -11.45 -2.66
C CYS A 82 3.74 -12.35 -3.89
N LYS A 83 3.31 -13.59 -3.78
CA LYS A 83 3.29 -14.54 -4.91
C LYS A 83 2.39 -14.00 -6.02
N VAL A 84 2.81 -14.16 -7.27
CA VAL A 84 1.98 -13.84 -8.44
C VAL A 84 0.69 -14.65 -8.40
N GLY A 85 -0.44 -14.00 -8.64
CA GLY A 85 -1.78 -14.61 -8.55
C GLY A 85 -2.42 -14.54 -7.15
N SER A 86 -1.69 -14.07 -6.11
CA SER A 86 -2.30 -13.79 -4.82
C SER A 86 -3.20 -12.53 -4.87
N PRO A 87 -4.13 -12.37 -3.91
CA PRO A 87 -5.04 -11.20 -3.89
C PRO A 87 -4.32 -9.85 -3.95
N MET A 88 -3.15 -9.76 -3.32
CA MET A 88 -2.35 -8.51 -3.32
C MET A 88 -1.30 -8.47 -4.44
N ASN A 89 -1.25 -9.46 -5.33
CA ASN A 89 -0.42 -9.47 -6.53
C ASN A 89 -1.13 -10.19 -7.68
N PRO A 90 -2.27 -9.69 -8.17
CA PRO A 90 -3.00 -10.32 -9.26
C PRO A 90 -2.16 -10.35 -10.53
N VAL A 91 -2.37 -11.41 -11.35
CA VAL A 91 -1.71 -11.56 -12.65
C VAL A 91 -2.05 -10.38 -13.57
N LYS A 92 -3.34 -10.06 -13.65
CA LYS A 92 -3.83 -8.93 -14.45
C LYS A 92 -3.91 -7.68 -13.58
N LYS A 93 -3.09 -6.69 -13.91
CA LYS A 93 -3.07 -5.38 -13.24
C LYS A 93 -3.74 -4.32 -14.12
N CYS A 94 -4.42 -3.37 -13.49
CA CYS A 94 -5.02 -2.23 -14.19
C CYS A 94 -3.92 -1.25 -14.63
N LYS A 95 -4.04 -0.76 -15.85
CA LYS A 95 -3.22 0.33 -16.37
C LYS A 95 -4.13 1.55 -16.57
N VAL A 96 -3.78 2.66 -15.96
CA VAL A 96 -4.62 3.88 -15.97
C VAL A 96 -4.19 4.82 -17.09
N TRP A 97 -2.91 4.85 -17.43
CA TRP A 97 -2.25 5.56 -18.55
C TRP A 97 -1.01 4.86 -19.04
#